data_3e5b859e90a72634dffd85f77a8f5869
#
_entry.id   3e5b859e90a72634dffd85f77a8f5869
#
_cell.length_a   1.000
_cell.length_b   1.000
_cell.length_c   1.000
_cell.angle_alpha   90.00
_cell.angle_beta   90.00
_cell.angle_gamma   90.00
#
_symmetry.space_group_name_H-M   'P 1'
#
loop_
_entity.id
_entity.type
_entity.pdbx_description
1 polymer ?
#
loop_
_entity_poly.entity_id
_entity_poly.type
_entity_poly.pdbx_seq_one_letter_code
_entity_poly.pdbx_strand_id
1 'polypeptide(L)'
;SNYFFQSEAHNVVLFNGKGQRREQQYYGSTLRGYLHYLLDAGNIKYVLANGTGPYSDQFSRNFRHFLWIDNVIYIIDDLKTYETGHFEWLWHPGGITEKKGTDLNITNGNSSVIVRPLYPRTLARSNFVHDYPDNLYWEVIEVPTEDLKSKDSYYSFHLPDEVNRVKGVTAIILKETPDEK
;
A
#
# COMPACT_ATOMS: atom_id res chain seq x y z
N SER A 1 -13.94 15.49 -12.71
CA SER A 1 -12.56 15.02 -12.90
C SER A 1 -12.58 13.50 -12.98
N ASN A 2 -11.96 12.91 -13.99
CA ASN A 2 -11.84 11.46 -14.14
C ASN A 2 -10.80 10.85 -13.16
N TYR A 3 -10.11 11.69 -12.41
CA TYR A 3 -9.05 11.28 -11.50
C TYR A 3 -9.52 10.28 -10.44
N PHE A 4 -10.65 10.55 -9.78
CA PHE A 4 -11.17 9.68 -8.70
C PHE A 4 -11.61 8.28 -9.17
N PHE A 5 -11.73 8.07 -10.46
CA PHE A 5 -12.01 6.73 -11.02
C PHE A 5 -10.73 5.97 -11.38
N GLN A 6 -9.58 6.56 -11.16
CA GLN A 6 -8.29 5.98 -11.51
C GLN A 6 -7.64 5.32 -10.31
N SER A 7 -6.84 4.28 -10.55
CA SER A 7 -6.13 3.57 -9.48
C SER A 7 -5.20 4.50 -8.70
N GLU A 8 -4.64 5.49 -9.35
CA GLU A 8 -3.72 6.48 -8.77
C GLU A 8 -4.37 7.36 -7.70
N ALA A 9 -5.70 7.42 -7.65
CA ALA A 9 -6.45 8.17 -6.63
C ALA A 9 -6.73 7.35 -5.36
N HIS A 10 -6.20 6.15 -5.26
CA HIS A 10 -6.52 5.22 -4.18
C HIS A 10 -5.27 4.62 -3.52
N ASN A 11 -5.44 4.05 -2.33
CA ASN A 11 -4.39 3.36 -1.59
C ASN A 11 -4.14 1.96 -2.16
N VAL A 12 -3.53 1.90 -3.32
CA VAL A 12 -3.27 0.68 -4.08
C VAL A 12 -1.79 0.49 -4.37
N VAL A 13 -1.45 -0.66 -4.93
CA VAL A 13 -0.13 -0.88 -5.50
C VAL A 13 -0.22 -0.69 -7.01
N LEU A 14 0.71 0.08 -7.55
CA LEU A 14 0.93 0.20 -8.98
C LEU A 14 2.19 -0.57 -9.40
N PHE A 15 2.18 -1.05 -10.63
CA PHE A 15 3.33 -1.68 -11.27
C PHE A 15 3.65 -0.92 -12.55
N ASN A 16 4.89 -0.41 -12.66
CA ASN A 16 5.31 0.48 -13.74
C ASN A 16 4.34 1.66 -13.96
N GLY A 17 3.85 2.24 -12.86
CA GLY A 17 2.89 3.36 -12.88
C GLY A 17 1.48 3.01 -13.34
N LYS A 18 1.16 1.72 -13.49
CA LYS A 18 -0.14 1.26 -13.98
C LYS A 18 -0.92 0.51 -12.89
N GLY A 19 -2.21 0.84 -12.80
CA GLY A 19 -3.16 0.17 -11.92
C GLY A 19 -4.08 -0.79 -12.66
N GLN A 20 -5.35 -0.80 -12.30
CA GLN A 20 -6.36 -1.62 -12.95
C GLN A 20 -6.54 -1.24 -14.44
N ARG A 21 -6.87 -2.24 -15.23
CA ARG A 21 -7.14 -2.05 -16.65
C ARG A 21 -8.35 -1.12 -16.89
N ARG A 22 -8.18 -0.16 -17.81
CA ARG A 22 -9.15 0.93 -18.03
C ARG A 22 -9.94 0.82 -19.35
N GLU A 23 -9.64 -0.16 -20.18
CA GLU A 23 -10.03 -0.17 -21.59
C GLU A 23 -11.53 -0.34 -21.83
N GLN A 24 -12.31 -0.80 -20.86
CA GLN A 24 -13.74 -1.02 -21.01
C GLN A 24 -14.52 -0.56 -19.79
N GLN A 25 -15.59 0.15 -20.02
CA GLN A 25 -16.60 0.41 -19.01
C GLN A 25 -17.13 -0.93 -18.50
N TYR A 26 -17.17 -1.11 -17.16
CA TYR A 26 -17.58 -2.35 -16.49
C TYR A 26 -16.60 -3.55 -16.58
N TYR A 27 -15.37 -3.35 -17.01
CA TYR A 27 -14.39 -4.43 -17.07
C TYR A 27 -14.17 -5.10 -15.68
N GLY A 28 -14.20 -4.32 -14.62
CA GLY A 28 -14.13 -4.83 -13.25
C GLY A 28 -15.29 -5.76 -12.85
N SER A 29 -16.41 -5.74 -13.57
CA SER A 29 -17.53 -6.66 -13.31
C SER A 29 -17.27 -8.08 -13.81
N THR A 30 -16.38 -8.25 -14.77
CA THR A 30 -16.00 -9.55 -15.35
C THR A 30 -14.73 -10.11 -14.71
N LEU A 31 -13.81 -9.23 -14.31
CA LEU A 31 -12.58 -9.60 -13.63
C LEU A 31 -12.63 -9.12 -12.18
N ARG A 32 -13.31 -9.89 -11.35
CA ARG A 32 -13.60 -9.51 -9.97
C ARG A 32 -12.40 -9.69 -9.06
N GLY A 33 -12.29 -8.80 -8.07
CA GLY A 33 -11.59 -9.08 -6.84
C GLY A 33 -12.45 -9.89 -5.88
N TYR A 34 -11.81 -10.57 -4.94
CA TYR A 34 -12.47 -11.40 -3.94
C TYR A 34 -11.95 -11.10 -2.54
N LEU A 35 -12.84 -11.18 -1.56
CA LEU A 35 -12.47 -11.26 -0.16
C LEU A 35 -12.51 -12.73 0.26
N HIS A 36 -11.39 -13.20 0.81
CA HIS A 36 -11.24 -14.53 1.36
C HIS A 36 -10.91 -14.42 2.83
N TYR A 37 -11.41 -15.36 3.62
CA TYR A 37 -11.07 -15.47 5.02
C TYR A 37 -11.31 -14.16 5.80
N LEU A 38 -12.45 -14.09 6.42
CA LEU A 38 -12.76 -13.06 7.40
C LEU A 38 -12.68 -13.69 8.79
N LEU A 39 -11.78 -13.20 9.62
CA LEU A 39 -11.67 -13.59 11.02
C LEU A 39 -11.91 -12.36 11.90
N ASP A 40 -12.78 -12.50 12.87
CA ASP A 40 -12.95 -11.57 13.98
C ASP A 40 -12.83 -12.34 15.29
N ALA A 41 -11.71 -12.20 15.97
CA ALA A 41 -11.40 -12.86 17.23
C ALA A 41 -11.11 -11.80 18.33
N GLY A 42 -12.02 -10.83 18.47
CA GLY A 42 -11.90 -9.74 19.43
C GLY A 42 -10.84 -8.73 19.04
N ASN A 43 -9.69 -8.76 19.70
CA ASN A 43 -8.58 -7.86 19.44
C ASN A 43 -7.73 -8.24 18.21
N ILE A 44 -8.04 -9.36 17.56
CA ILE A 44 -7.40 -9.80 16.32
C ILE A 44 -8.46 -9.90 15.23
N LYS A 45 -8.26 -9.15 14.15
CA LYS A 45 -9.11 -9.21 12.96
C LYS A 45 -8.25 -9.44 11.73
N TYR A 46 -8.75 -10.24 10.82
CA TYR A 46 -8.01 -10.57 9.61
C TYR A 46 -8.92 -10.68 8.41
N VAL A 47 -8.48 -10.14 7.27
CA VAL A 47 -9.10 -10.35 5.97
C VAL A 47 -8.05 -10.45 4.87
N LEU A 48 -8.27 -11.36 3.92
CA LEU A 48 -7.50 -11.44 2.69
C LEU A 48 -8.33 -10.91 1.52
N ALA A 49 -7.80 -9.90 0.85
CA ALA A 49 -8.29 -9.38 -0.41
C ALA A 49 -7.45 -9.92 -1.57
N ASN A 50 -8.09 -10.53 -2.56
CA ASN A 50 -7.47 -10.97 -3.79
C ASN A 50 -7.86 -10.02 -4.92
N GLY A 51 -6.94 -9.16 -5.33
CA GLY A 51 -7.07 -8.22 -6.42
C GLY A 51 -6.51 -8.71 -7.75
N THR A 52 -6.13 -9.98 -7.87
CA THR A 52 -5.47 -10.49 -9.08
C THR A 52 -6.32 -10.32 -10.33
N GLY A 53 -7.63 -10.54 -10.25
CA GLY A 53 -8.55 -10.40 -11.40
C GLY A 53 -8.46 -9.02 -12.05
N PRO A 54 -8.76 -7.92 -11.33
CA PRO A 54 -8.71 -6.57 -11.88
C PRO A 54 -7.34 -6.13 -12.41
N TYR A 55 -6.25 -6.76 -11.95
CA TYR A 55 -4.86 -6.46 -12.33
C TYR A 55 -4.22 -7.57 -13.18
N SER A 56 -5.01 -8.47 -13.75
CA SER A 56 -4.54 -9.72 -14.37
C SER A 56 -3.71 -9.53 -15.65
N ASP A 57 -3.69 -8.37 -16.25
CA ASP A 57 -2.81 -8.04 -17.37
C ASP A 57 -1.34 -7.83 -16.94
N GLN A 58 -1.10 -7.55 -15.65
CA GLN A 58 0.25 -7.33 -15.11
C GLN A 58 0.61 -8.30 -13.99
N PHE A 59 -0.37 -8.67 -13.16
CA PHE A 59 -0.16 -9.47 -11.96
C PHE A 59 -0.66 -10.91 -12.15
N SER A 60 0.20 -11.86 -11.85
CA SER A 60 -0.21 -13.26 -11.61
C SER A 60 -0.65 -13.49 -10.17
N ARG A 61 -0.29 -12.57 -9.26
CA ARG A 61 -0.76 -12.52 -7.88
C ARG A 61 -0.80 -11.08 -7.39
N ASN A 62 -1.95 -10.70 -6.85
CA ASN A 62 -2.13 -9.42 -6.18
C ASN A 62 -3.00 -9.66 -4.94
N PHE A 63 -2.36 -10.04 -3.85
CA PHE A 63 -3.01 -10.36 -2.58
C PHE A 63 -2.65 -9.30 -1.55
N ARG A 64 -3.67 -8.77 -0.88
CA ARG A 64 -3.50 -7.86 0.25
C ARG A 64 -4.15 -8.45 1.48
N HIS A 65 -3.36 -8.66 2.52
CA HIS A 65 -3.82 -9.09 3.82
C HIS A 65 -3.94 -7.88 4.73
N PHE A 66 -5.03 -7.80 5.46
CA PHE A 66 -5.23 -6.85 6.54
C PHE A 66 -5.24 -7.64 7.84
N LEU A 67 -4.27 -7.39 8.68
CA LEU A 67 -4.17 -8.00 10.00
C LEU A 67 -4.19 -6.90 11.05
N TRP A 68 -5.28 -6.79 11.77
CA TRP A 68 -5.46 -5.82 12.84
C TRP A 68 -5.26 -6.49 14.19
N ILE A 69 -4.25 -6.06 14.94
CA ILE A 69 -3.94 -6.53 16.28
C ILE A 69 -3.83 -5.30 17.18
N ASP A 70 -4.73 -5.21 18.17
CA ASP A 70 -4.81 -4.09 19.11
C ASP A 70 -4.87 -2.72 18.41
N ASN A 71 -3.82 -1.93 18.50
CA ASN A 71 -3.74 -0.61 17.89
C ASN A 71 -2.91 -0.56 16.59
N VAL A 72 -2.59 -1.71 16.00
CA VAL A 72 -1.81 -1.78 14.75
C VAL A 72 -2.55 -2.55 13.68
N ILE A 73 -2.66 -1.95 12.50
CA ILE A 73 -3.14 -2.62 11.29
C ILE A 73 -1.92 -2.88 10.41
N TYR A 74 -1.61 -4.15 10.17
CA TYR A 74 -0.59 -4.59 9.24
C TYR A 74 -1.24 -4.79 7.87
N ILE A 75 -0.74 -4.08 6.87
CA ILE A 75 -1.05 -4.30 5.46
C ILE A 75 0.09 -5.15 4.89
N ILE A 76 -0.24 -6.37 4.47
CA ILE A 76 0.75 -7.31 3.92
C ILE A 76 0.37 -7.60 2.49
N ASP A 77 1.18 -7.14 1.55
CA ASP A 77 0.99 -7.34 0.13
C ASP A 77 1.88 -8.48 -0.38
N ASP A 78 1.28 -9.51 -0.96
CA ASP A 78 1.98 -10.60 -1.66
C ASP A 78 1.74 -10.46 -3.17
N LEU A 79 2.75 -9.99 -3.87
CA LEU A 79 2.66 -9.54 -5.25
C LEU A 79 3.59 -10.34 -6.14
N LYS A 80 3.08 -10.72 -7.32
CA LYS A 80 3.87 -11.33 -8.38
C LYS A 80 3.36 -10.83 -9.73
N THR A 81 4.28 -10.36 -10.56
CA THR A 81 4.02 -9.88 -11.92
C THR A 81 4.57 -10.85 -12.95
N TYR A 82 4.12 -10.73 -14.20
CA TYR A 82 4.65 -11.52 -15.31
C TYR A 82 6.05 -11.06 -15.73
N GLU A 83 6.30 -9.75 -15.57
CA GLU A 83 7.55 -9.10 -15.95
C GLU A 83 8.23 -8.48 -14.74
N THR A 84 9.51 -8.23 -14.84
CA THR A 84 10.29 -7.45 -13.88
C THR A 84 10.01 -5.97 -14.08
N GLY A 85 9.85 -5.21 -13.01
CA GLY A 85 9.56 -3.79 -13.07
C GLY A 85 9.48 -3.13 -11.70
N HIS A 86 9.00 -1.90 -11.67
CA HIS A 86 8.93 -1.07 -10.49
C HIS A 86 7.57 -1.20 -9.80
N PHE A 87 7.60 -1.44 -8.48
CA PHE A 87 6.42 -1.41 -7.62
C PHE A 87 6.39 -0.12 -6.82
N GLU A 88 5.18 0.44 -6.66
CA GLU A 88 4.91 1.56 -5.76
C GLU A 88 3.58 1.37 -5.02
N TRP A 89 3.56 1.76 -3.76
CA TRP A 89 2.39 1.74 -2.88
C TRP A 89 1.93 3.16 -2.65
N LEU A 90 0.72 3.46 -3.03
CA LEU A 90 0.16 4.81 -2.90
C LEU A 90 -0.58 4.96 -1.57
N TRP A 91 -0.36 6.09 -0.92
CA TRP A 91 -0.99 6.47 0.34
C TRP A 91 -1.58 7.86 0.21
N HIS A 92 -2.91 7.96 0.39
CA HIS A 92 -3.68 9.20 0.33
C HIS A 92 -4.14 9.56 1.75
N PRO A 93 -3.37 10.37 2.49
CA PRO A 93 -3.73 10.74 3.85
C PRO A 93 -4.93 11.70 3.86
N GLY A 94 -5.84 11.47 4.79
CA GLY A 94 -7.01 12.34 5.01
C GLY A 94 -6.77 13.45 6.03
N GLY A 95 -5.52 13.80 6.33
CA GLY A 95 -5.17 14.78 7.37
C GLY A 95 -3.82 15.45 7.11
N ILE A 96 -3.40 16.29 8.06
CA ILE A 96 -2.10 16.94 8.03
C ILE A 96 -1.03 15.85 8.18
N THR A 97 -0.13 15.79 7.21
CA THR A 97 0.90 14.75 7.13
C THR A 97 2.29 15.35 7.28
N GLU A 98 3.06 14.77 8.19
CA GLU A 98 4.47 15.06 8.39
C GLU A 98 5.28 13.79 8.08
N LYS A 99 6.19 13.91 7.12
CA LYS A 99 7.13 12.82 6.79
C LYS A 99 8.33 12.88 7.72
N LYS A 100 8.62 11.76 8.42
CA LYS A 100 9.80 11.57 9.27
C LYS A 100 10.57 10.33 8.85
N GLY A 101 11.65 10.52 8.11
CA GLY A 101 12.34 9.41 7.45
C GLY A 101 11.41 8.74 6.45
N THR A 102 11.10 7.46 6.68
CA THR A 102 10.11 6.70 5.89
C THR A 102 8.73 6.67 6.52
N ASP A 103 8.55 7.22 7.73
CA ASP A 103 7.26 7.26 8.40
C ASP A 103 6.41 8.44 7.90
N LEU A 104 5.11 8.22 7.78
CA LEU A 104 4.11 9.28 7.63
C LEU A 104 3.35 9.43 8.95
N ASN A 105 3.49 10.57 9.60
CA ASN A 105 2.68 10.94 10.75
C ASN A 105 1.47 11.74 10.25
N ILE A 106 0.28 11.19 10.39
CA ILE A 106 -0.96 11.77 9.87
C ILE A 106 -1.83 12.16 11.04
N THR A 107 -2.26 13.42 11.08
CA THR A 107 -3.14 13.95 12.13
C THR A 107 -4.40 14.55 11.52
N ASN A 108 -5.54 14.19 12.06
CA ASN A 108 -6.82 14.77 11.69
C ASN A 108 -7.64 15.02 12.98
N GLY A 109 -7.80 16.29 13.36
CA GLY A 109 -8.39 16.66 14.64
C GLY A 109 -7.59 16.07 15.81
N ASN A 110 -8.26 15.34 16.68
CA ASN A 110 -7.65 14.70 17.85
C ASN A 110 -7.10 13.29 17.54
N SER A 111 -7.27 12.79 16.31
CA SER A 111 -6.82 11.47 15.91
C SER A 111 -5.50 11.54 15.16
N SER A 112 -4.63 10.61 15.43
CA SER A 112 -3.38 10.49 14.67
C SER A 112 -2.97 9.04 14.44
N VAL A 113 -2.29 8.83 13.31
CA VAL A 113 -1.74 7.53 12.92
C VAL A 113 -0.32 7.69 12.40
N ILE A 114 0.46 6.62 12.49
CA ILE A 114 1.74 6.51 11.80
C ILE A 114 1.59 5.43 10.74
N VAL A 115 1.93 5.74 9.49
CA VAL A 115 2.10 4.77 8.42
C VAL A 115 3.58 4.50 8.27
N ARG A 116 3.99 3.26 8.52
CA ARG A 116 5.39 2.84 8.56
C ARG A 116 5.65 1.63 7.68
N PRO A 117 6.49 1.73 6.65
CA PRO A 117 6.94 0.57 5.90
C PRO A 117 7.88 -0.26 6.76
N LEU A 118 7.59 -1.57 6.89
CA LEU A 118 8.36 -2.49 7.73
C LEU A 118 9.23 -3.44 6.91
N TYR A 119 8.73 -3.90 5.76
CA TYR A 119 9.38 -4.89 4.91
C TYR A 119 9.01 -4.67 3.44
N PRO A 120 9.92 -4.84 2.46
CA PRO A 120 11.34 -5.15 2.65
C PRO A 120 12.09 -4.00 3.33
N ARG A 121 13.12 -4.36 4.05
CA ARG A 121 14.02 -3.43 4.73
C ARG A 121 15.44 -3.86 4.44
N THR A 122 16.33 -2.91 4.16
CA THR A 122 17.75 -3.19 4.12
C THR A 122 18.19 -3.65 5.51
N LEU A 123 18.19 -4.94 5.71
CA LEU A 123 18.95 -5.53 6.81
C LEU A 123 20.36 -5.60 6.26
N ALA A 124 21.30 -4.98 6.97
CA ALA A 124 22.70 -5.16 6.69
C ALA A 124 22.93 -6.66 6.44
N ARG A 125 23.37 -7.00 5.23
CA ARG A 125 23.73 -8.32 4.72
C ARG A 125 23.43 -9.46 5.68
N SER A 126 22.21 -9.93 5.72
CA SER A 126 21.95 -11.24 6.28
C SER A 126 22.04 -12.23 5.12
N ASN A 127 22.90 -13.24 5.27
CA ASN A 127 23.11 -14.30 4.29
C ASN A 127 21.88 -15.19 4.07
N PHE A 128 20.70 -14.79 4.51
CA PHE A 128 19.50 -15.62 4.57
C PHE A 128 18.39 -15.24 3.59
N VAL A 129 18.53 -14.17 2.83
CA VAL A 129 17.48 -13.75 1.88
C VAL A 129 18.00 -13.86 0.47
N HIS A 130 17.80 -14.99 -0.14
CA HIS A 130 18.29 -15.31 -1.48
C HIS A 130 17.39 -14.80 -2.62
N ASP A 131 16.20 -14.26 -2.31
CA ASP A 131 15.19 -13.95 -3.32
C ASP A 131 15.02 -12.45 -3.60
N TYR A 132 15.76 -11.57 -2.92
CA TYR A 132 15.67 -10.12 -3.10
C TYR A 132 17.04 -9.51 -3.40
N PRO A 133 17.09 -8.46 -4.24
CA PRO A 133 18.30 -7.68 -4.41
C PRO A 133 18.85 -7.17 -3.06
N ASP A 134 20.17 -7.14 -2.93
CA ASP A 134 20.86 -6.78 -1.68
C ASP A 134 20.54 -5.37 -1.13
N ASN A 135 19.89 -4.53 -1.92
CA ASN A 135 19.63 -3.11 -1.64
C ASN A 135 18.14 -2.75 -1.67
N LEU A 136 17.24 -3.70 -1.47
CA LEU A 136 15.82 -3.40 -1.46
C LEU A 136 15.46 -2.57 -0.23
N TYR A 137 15.09 -1.32 -0.42
CA TYR A 137 14.69 -0.39 0.62
C TYR A 137 13.55 0.50 0.14
N TRP A 138 12.83 1.10 1.07
CA TRP A 138 11.75 2.00 0.76
C TRP A 138 12.23 3.42 0.53
N GLU A 139 11.84 3.99 -0.59
CA GLU A 139 11.83 5.44 -0.79
C GLU A 139 10.41 5.96 -0.64
N VAL A 140 10.27 7.08 0.07
CA VAL A 140 8.98 7.73 0.29
C VAL A 140 9.00 9.10 -0.34
N ILE A 141 8.20 9.29 -1.36
CA ILE A 141 8.10 10.53 -2.14
C ILE A 141 6.73 11.15 -1.91
N GLU A 142 6.70 12.44 -1.60
CA GLU A 142 5.49 13.25 -1.64
C GLU A 142 5.21 13.65 -3.09
N VAL A 143 4.01 13.33 -3.57
CA VAL A 143 3.55 13.66 -4.92
C VAL A 143 2.42 14.67 -4.84
N PRO A 144 2.59 15.88 -5.38
CA PRO A 144 1.51 16.86 -5.43
C PRO A 144 0.41 16.36 -6.39
N THR A 145 -0.84 16.52 -5.98
CA THR A 145 -1.97 16.24 -6.87
C THR A 145 -2.14 17.36 -7.89
N GLU A 146 -2.28 17.00 -9.16
CA GLU A 146 -2.57 17.97 -10.23
C GLU A 146 -4.04 18.45 -10.24
N ASP A 147 -4.88 17.91 -9.37
CA ASP A 147 -6.28 18.31 -9.28
C ASP A 147 -6.36 19.70 -8.64
N LEU A 148 -6.70 20.70 -9.42
CA LEU A 148 -6.85 22.10 -9.02
C LEU A 148 -7.84 22.37 -7.87
N LYS A 149 -8.60 21.37 -7.45
CA LYS A 149 -9.57 21.45 -6.36
C LYS A 149 -9.05 20.89 -5.03
N SER A 150 -8.04 20.06 -5.06
CA SER A 150 -7.38 19.48 -3.90
C SER A 150 -5.96 20.01 -3.84
N LYS A 151 -5.59 20.66 -2.74
CA LYS A 151 -4.20 21.01 -2.44
C LYS A 151 -3.46 19.87 -1.76
N ASP A 152 -4.08 18.69 -1.72
CA ASP A 152 -3.58 17.56 -0.98
C ASP A 152 -2.53 16.80 -1.80
N SER A 153 -1.43 16.49 -1.18
CA SER A 153 -0.42 15.57 -1.72
C SER A 153 -0.80 14.14 -1.37
N TYR A 154 -0.37 13.19 -2.20
CA TYR A 154 -0.30 11.80 -1.80
C TYR A 154 1.17 11.37 -1.67
N TYR A 155 1.39 10.19 -1.10
CA TYR A 155 2.74 9.65 -0.91
C TYR A 155 2.90 8.35 -1.68
N SER A 156 4.01 8.22 -2.38
CA SER A 156 4.42 6.99 -3.03
C SER A 156 5.53 6.33 -2.22
N PHE A 157 5.28 5.11 -1.76
CA PHE A 157 6.30 4.23 -1.21
C PHE A 157 6.74 3.33 -2.34
N HIS A 158 7.96 3.44 -2.78
CA HIS A 158 8.46 2.63 -3.89
C HIS A 158 9.78 1.95 -3.56
N LEU A 159 10.03 0.89 -4.30
CA LEU A 159 11.29 0.18 -4.28
C LEU A 159 12.13 0.68 -5.45
N PRO A 160 13.40 1.11 -5.22
CA PRO A 160 14.25 1.61 -6.29
C PRO A 160 14.62 0.54 -7.32
N ASP A 161 14.70 -0.72 -6.89
CA ASP A 161 15.07 -1.83 -7.75
C ASP A 161 13.85 -2.43 -8.46
N GLU A 162 14.08 -2.93 -9.67
CA GLU A 162 13.09 -3.70 -10.42
C GLU A 162 13.06 -5.14 -9.96
N VAL A 163 11.85 -5.61 -9.67
CA VAL A 163 11.59 -7.00 -9.28
C VAL A 163 10.30 -7.50 -9.93
N ASN A 164 10.09 -8.82 -9.99
CA ASN A 164 8.83 -9.41 -10.46
C ASN A 164 8.05 -10.10 -9.33
N ARG A 165 8.59 -10.10 -8.14
CA ARG A 165 7.95 -10.66 -6.95
C ARG A 165 8.39 -9.86 -5.73
N VAL A 166 7.41 -9.51 -4.89
CA VAL A 166 7.69 -8.80 -3.64
C VAL A 166 6.60 -9.10 -2.61
N LYS A 167 7.01 -9.20 -1.36
CA LYS A 167 6.12 -9.08 -0.21
C LYS A 167 6.39 -7.76 0.47
N GLY A 168 5.36 -6.92 0.58
CA GLY A 168 5.44 -5.65 1.27
C GLY A 168 4.68 -5.71 2.58
N VAL A 169 5.24 -5.15 3.66
CA VAL A 169 4.56 -5.01 4.94
C VAL A 169 4.60 -3.56 5.37
N THR A 170 3.44 -2.99 5.60
CA THR A 170 3.28 -1.64 6.15
C THR A 170 2.42 -1.70 7.40
N ALA A 171 2.84 -1.04 8.47
CA ALA A 171 2.05 -0.89 9.68
C ALA A 171 1.33 0.46 9.68
N ILE A 172 0.03 0.45 9.98
CA ILE A 172 -0.74 1.63 10.35
C ILE A 172 -0.92 1.56 11.86
N ILE A 173 -0.19 2.42 12.57
CA ILE A 173 -0.16 2.47 14.03
C ILE A 173 -1.14 3.54 14.49
N LEU A 174 -2.21 3.13 15.14
CA LEU A 174 -3.19 4.03 15.73
C LEU A 174 -2.60 4.59 17.02
N LYS A 175 -2.49 5.91 17.11
CA LYS A 175 -2.07 6.58 18.34
C LYS A 175 -3.31 6.78 19.21
N GLU A 176 -3.19 6.41 20.47
CA GLU A 176 -4.17 6.82 21.47
C GLU A 176 -4.18 8.34 21.54
N THR A 177 -5.38 8.92 21.54
CA THR A 177 -5.55 10.33 21.90
C THR A 177 -5.03 10.48 23.33
N PRO A 178 -4.17 11.47 23.60
CA PRO A 178 -3.84 11.77 24.99
C PRO A 178 -5.16 12.00 25.73
N ASP A 179 -5.40 11.25 26.80
CA ASP A 179 -6.54 11.50 27.66
C ASP A 179 -6.60 12.99 27.98
N GLU A 180 -7.71 13.62 27.68
CA GLU A 180 -8.01 14.96 28.20
C GLU A 180 -7.96 14.86 29.72
N LYS A 181 -6.86 15.36 30.30
CA LYS A 181 -6.76 15.57 31.73
C LYS A 181 -7.36 16.92 32.11
#